data_0efb43acaefa6fbe62a9074b4ddca85e
#
_entry.id   0efb43acaefa6fbe62a9074b4ddca85e
#
_cell.length_a   1.000
_cell.length_b   1.000
_cell.length_c   1.000
_cell.angle_alpha   90.00
_cell.angle_beta   90.00
_cell.angle_gamma   90.00
#
_symmetry.space_group_name_H-M   'P 1'
#
loop_
_entity.id
_entity.type
_entity.pdbx_description
1 polymer ?
#
loop_
_entity_poly.entity_id
_entity_poly.type
_entity_poly.pdbx_seq_one_letter_code
_entity_poly.pdbx_strand_id
1 'polypeptide(L)'
;SHISDEEYADGWRLSCCMHAASDAVVLVPDIASAYRSRMKTADLSSGEEIRIFEELLAGVQGAGISLGNGFRAVDLQLDEPTLDDTMPDSERLTRALEAQDGIDAVRLPWYAMRRLPKALRDNAFAVRVLGELQNGIFTVFDVTGQNDTLPLCGVGIDIGTTTVSAVLFDMKDGRL
;
A
#
# COMPACT_ATOMS: atom_id res chain seq x y z
N SER A 1 -26.59 -7.26 10.94
CA SER A 1 -26.73 -7.58 12.37
C SER A 1 -25.86 -8.77 12.71
N HIS A 2 -25.11 -8.73 13.81
CA HIS A 2 -24.22 -9.83 14.25
C HIS A 2 -24.97 -10.90 15.06
N ILE A 3 -26.25 -10.72 15.30
CA ILE A 3 -27.16 -11.64 15.96
C ILE A 3 -28.41 -11.74 15.09
N SER A 4 -28.88 -12.97 14.83
CA SER A 4 -30.12 -13.22 14.12
C SER A 4 -31.35 -12.90 15.00
N ASP A 5 -32.51 -12.75 14.37
CA ASP A 5 -33.77 -12.49 15.11
C ASP A 5 -34.14 -13.67 16.02
N GLU A 6 -33.80 -14.92 15.65
CA GLU A 6 -34.00 -16.12 16.45
C GLU A 6 -33.09 -16.11 17.68
N GLU A 7 -31.80 -15.83 17.49
CA GLU A 7 -30.85 -15.72 18.61
C GLU A 7 -31.24 -14.60 19.57
N TYR A 8 -31.74 -13.47 19.02
CA TYR A 8 -32.22 -12.37 19.85
C TYR A 8 -33.47 -12.77 20.67
N ALA A 9 -34.39 -13.54 20.09
CA ALA A 9 -35.56 -14.07 20.79
C ALA A 9 -35.17 -15.07 21.91
N ASP A 10 -34.10 -15.87 21.70
CA ASP A 10 -33.53 -16.80 22.66
C ASP A 10 -32.72 -16.11 23.77
N GLY A 11 -32.64 -14.80 23.77
CA GLY A 11 -31.97 -14.05 24.84
C GLY A 11 -30.53 -13.68 24.57
N TRP A 12 -29.97 -14.00 23.41
CA TRP A 12 -28.61 -13.57 23.03
C TRP A 12 -28.52 -12.07 22.81
N ARG A 13 -27.44 -11.48 23.32
CA ARG A 13 -27.19 -10.04 23.21
C ARG A 13 -25.71 -9.77 22.91
N LEU A 14 -25.42 -8.68 22.20
CA LEU A 14 -24.06 -8.19 22.03
C LEU A 14 -23.64 -7.42 23.27
N SER A 15 -22.56 -7.83 23.93
CA SER A 15 -22.08 -7.21 25.16
C SER A 15 -21.75 -5.72 25.00
N CYS A 16 -21.28 -5.31 23.81
CA CYS A 16 -20.99 -3.91 23.50
C CYS A 16 -22.23 -3.00 23.42
N CYS A 17 -23.44 -3.59 23.31
CA CYS A 17 -24.71 -2.86 23.22
C CYS A 17 -25.55 -2.97 24.50
N MET A 18 -25.01 -3.59 25.56
CA MET A 18 -25.75 -3.87 26.80
C MET A 18 -25.28 -2.99 27.96
N HIS A 19 -26.22 -2.58 28.76
CA HIS A 19 -25.97 -1.98 30.06
C HIS A 19 -26.61 -2.83 31.16
N ALA A 20 -25.82 -3.25 32.15
CA ALA A 20 -26.34 -3.94 33.32
C ALA A 20 -27.10 -2.94 34.20
N ALA A 21 -28.39 -3.19 34.43
CA ALA A 21 -29.24 -2.36 35.27
C ALA A 21 -29.49 -3.00 36.68
N SER A 22 -29.07 -4.24 36.86
CA SER A 22 -29.16 -4.99 38.11
C SER A 22 -28.15 -6.12 38.10
N ASP A 23 -28.05 -6.87 39.20
CA ASP A 23 -27.28 -8.12 39.25
C ASP A 23 -27.77 -9.07 38.16
N ALA A 24 -26.84 -9.62 37.38
CA ALA A 24 -27.15 -10.51 36.28
C ALA A 24 -26.14 -11.67 36.21
N VAL A 25 -26.60 -12.81 35.74
CA VAL A 25 -25.74 -13.95 35.38
C VAL A 25 -25.62 -13.95 33.86
N VAL A 26 -24.38 -13.85 33.35
CA VAL A 26 -24.10 -13.83 31.92
C VAL A 26 -23.47 -15.16 31.50
N LEU A 27 -24.11 -15.83 30.56
CA LEU A 27 -23.53 -16.99 29.88
C LEU A 27 -22.70 -16.51 28.71
N VAL A 28 -21.39 -16.75 28.74
CA VAL A 28 -20.49 -16.48 27.64
C VAL A 28 -20.22 -17.80 26.92
N PRO A 29 -20.56 -17.92 25.62
CA PRO A 29 -20.27 -19.15 24.88
C PRO A 29 -18.75 -19.32 24.72
N ASP A 30 -18.31 -20.56 24.43
CA ASP A 30 -16.90 -20.83 24.15
C ASP A 30 -16.43 -20.04 22.91
N ILE A 31 -15.72 -18.95 23.17
CA ILE A 31 -15.28 -18.00 22.18
C ILE A 31 -14.25 -18.62 21.22
N ALA A 32 -13.48 -19.61 21.67
CA ALA A 32 -12.42 -20.21 20.87
C ALA A 32 -12.95 -20.92 19.62
N SER A 33 -14.12 -21.56 19.68
CA SER A 33 -14.75 -22.21 18.53
C SER A 33 -15.42 -21.20 17.58
N ALA A 34 -16.04 -20.15 18.16
CA ALA A 34 -16.68 -19.09 17.37
C ALA A 34 -15.67 -18.23 16.60
N TYR A 35 -14.49 -17.98 17.18
CA TYR A 35 -13.41 -17.24 16.48
C TYR A 35 -12.82 -18.03 15.32
N ARG A 36 -12.61 -19.33 15.44
CA ARG A 36 -12.05 -20.15 14.35
C ARG A 36 -12.97 -20.24 13.13
N SER A 37 -14.28 -20.12 13.31
CA SER A 37 -15.25 -20.17 12.21
C SER A 37 -15.47 -18.81 11.55
N ARG A 38 -15.06 -17.71 12.20
CA ARG A 38 -15.25 -16.34 11.71
C ARG A 38 -13.98 -15.67 11.20
N MET A 39 -12.82 -16.33 11.25
CA MET A 39 -11.67 -15.91 10.46
C MET A 39 -11.97 -16.18 8.97
N LYS A 40 -12.89 -15.41 8.42
CA LYS A 40 -12.93 -15.23 6.99
C LYS A 40 -11.66 -14.47 6.65
N THR A 41 -10.73 -15.12 6.00
CA THR A 41 -9.83 -14.44 5.11
C THR A 41 -10.77 -13.69 4.17
N ALA A 42 -10.81 -12.35 4.25
CA ALA A 42 -11.57 -11.57 3.31
C ALA A 42 -11.04 -11.94 1.93
N ASP A 43 -11.84 -12.66 1.17
CA ASP A 43 -11.49 -13.03 -0.18
C ASP A 43 -11.90 -11.86 -1.06
N LEU A 44 -10.97 -10.91 -1.24
CA LEU A 44 -11.14 -9.78 -2.16
C LEU A 44 -11.39 -10.22 -3.61
N SER A 45 -11.37 -11.53 -3.87
CA SER A 45 -11.85 -12.09 -5.14
C SER A 45 -13.38 -12.23 -5.19
N SER A 46 -14.08 -12.09 -4.07
CA SER A 46 -15.55 -12.10 -4.07
C SER A 46 -16.08 -10.80 -4.66
N GLY A 47 -16.98 -10.90 -5.63
CA GLY A 47 -17.57 -9.73 -6.29
C GLY A 47 -18.29 -8.78 -5.33
N GLU A 48 -18.71 -9.24 -4.15
CA GLU A 48 -19.36 -8.43 -3.12
C GLU A 48 -18.35 -7.52 -2.39
N GLU A 49 -17.17 -8.04 -2.05
CA GLU A 49 -16.14 -7.27 -1.38
C GLU A 49 -15.49 -6.23 -2.30
N ILE A 50 -15.30 -6.59 -3.58
CA ILE A 50 -14.85 -5.63 -4.61
C ILE A 50 -15.87 -4.48 -4.72
N ARG A 51 -17.16 -4.78 -4.77
CA ARG A 51 -18.22 -3.76 -4.85
C ARG A 51 -18.20 -2.82 -3.63
N ILE A 52 -18.04 -3.36 -2.42
CA ILE A 52 -17.95 -2.56 -1.20
C ILE A 52 -16.74 -1.62 -1.27
N PHE A 53 -15.60 -2.12 -1.75
CA PHE A 53 -14.40 -1.30 -1.92
C PHE A 53 -14.62 -0.18 -2.94
N GLU A 54 -15.23 -0.48 -4.09
CA GLU A 54 -15.56 0.51 -5.13
C GLU A 54 -16.52 1.59 -4.61
N GLU A 55 -17.52 1.20 -3.83
CA GLU A 55 -18.46 2.14 -3.19
C GLU A 55 -17.76 3.07 -2.19
N LEU A 56 -16.83 2.53 -1.38
CA LEU A 56 -16.01 3.32 -0.45
C LEU A 56 -15.09 4.28 -1.20
N LEU A 57 -14.42 3.81 -2.25
CA LEU A 57 -13.54 4.63 -3.08
C LEU A 57 -14.32 5.78 -3.74
N ALA A 58 -15.49 5.49 -4.29
CA ALA A 58 -16.38 6.50 -4.86
C ALA A 58 -16.83 7.52 -3.81
N GLY A 59 -17.10 7.07 -2.57
CA GLY A 59 -17.44 7.94 -1.44
C GLY A 59 -16.31 8.90 -1.08
N VAL A 60 -15.07 8.42 -1.03
CA VAL A 60 -13.87 9.23 -0.75
C VAL A 60 -13.67 10.27 -1.86
N GLN A 61 -13.79 9.87 -3.12
CA GLN A 61 -13.69 10.79 -4.26
C GLN A 61 -14.82 11.81 -4.27
N GLY A 62 -16.06 11.39 -3.97
CA GLY A 62 -17.22 12.27 -3.87
C GLY A 62 -17.13 13.29 -2.74
N ALA A 63 -16.38 12.99 -1.68
CA ALA A 63 -16.07 13.92 -0.59
C ALA A 63 -15.00 14.97 -0.96
N GLY A 64 -14.49 14.95 -2.21
CA GLY A 64 -13.46 15.88 -2.67
C GLY A 64 -12.06 15.56 -2.12
N ILE A 65 -11.88 14.38 -1.55
CA ILE A 65 -10.55 13.92 -1.11
C ILE A 65 -9.79 13.49 -2.35
N SER A 66 -8.80 14.29 -2.72
CA SER A 66 -7.85 13.89 -3.77
C SER A 66 -6.96 12.79 -3.24
N LEU A 67 -7.03 11.64 -3.86
CA LEU A 67 -6.01 10.61 -3.69
C LEU A 67 -4.73 11.17 -4.35
N GLY A 68 -4.01 12.01 -3.60
CA GLY A 68 -2.82 12.69 -4.08
C GLY A 68 -1.80 11.68 -4.57
N ASN A 69 -1.53 11.70 -5.86
CA ASN A 69 -0.65 10.76 -6.49
C ASN A 69 0.72 11.38 -6.74
N GLY A 70 1.52 11.48 -5.69
CA GLY A 70 2.94 11.81 -5.80
C GLY A 70 3.81 10.65 -6.30
N PHE A 71 3.26 9.42 -6.32
CA PHE A 71 4.00 8.23 -6.74
C PHE A 71 4.20 8.23 -8.25
N ARG A 72 5.44 8.01 -8.67
CA ARG A 72 5.84 8.02 -10.09
C ARG A 72 6.82 6.89 -10.38
N ALA A 73 6.73 6.39 -11.60
CA ALA A 73 7.75 5.58 -12.23
C ALA A 73 8.42 6.46 -13.31
N VAL A 74 9.73 6.63 -13.22
CA VAL A 74 10.51 7.42 -14.17
C VAL A 74 11.45 6.48 -14.91
N ASP A 75 11.28 6.36 -16.22
CA ASP A 75 12.15 5.57 -17.07
C ASP A 75 13.32 6.43 -17.55
N LEU A 76 14.54 5.94 -17.30
CA LEU A 76 15.77 6.65 -17.63
C LEU A 76 16.72 5.75 -18.42
N GLN A 77 17.35 6.33 -19.44
CA GLN A 77 18.55 5.78 -20.04
C GLN A 77 19.73 6.66 -19.59
N LEU A 78 20.62 6.07 -18.81
CA LEU A 78 21.81 6.75 -18.31
C LEU A 78 23.02 6.36 -19.16
N ASP A 79 23.99 7.29 -19.24
CA ASP A 79 25.25 6.99 -19.90
C ASP A 79 26.11 6.05 -19.05
N GLU A 80 26.78 5.10 -19.69
CA GLU A 80 27.74 4.23 -19.02
C GLU A 80 28.98 5.03 -18.59
N PRO A 81 29.57 4.75 -17.42
CA PRO A 81 30.80 5.38 -17.00
C PRO A 81 31.95 5.01 -17.94
N THR A 82 32.82 5.96 -18.21
CA THR A 82 34.04 5.78 -19.00
C THR A 82 35.28 6.14 -18.17
N LEU A 83 36.46 5.95 -18.73
CA LEU A 83 37.70 6.35 -18.05
C LEU A 83 37.80 7.88 -17.85
N ASP A 84 37.12 8.65 -18.71
CA ASP A 84 37.06 10.12 -18.65
C ASP A 84 35.85 10.62 -17.84
N ASP A 85 34.84 9.75 -17.59
CA ASP A 85 33.67 10.04 -16.78
C ASP A 85 33.65 9.14 -15.55
N THR A 86 34.18 9.64 -14.46
CA THR A 86 34.27 8.96 -13.16
C THR A 86 33.12 9.30 -12.20
N MET A 87 32.02 9.86 -12.72
CA MET A 87 30.87 10.24 -11.90
C MET A 87 30.29 9.03 -11.16
N PRO A 88 30.04 9.14 -9.84
CA PRO A 88 29.40 8.07 -9.07
C PRO A 88 27.99 7.75 -9.59
N ASP A 89 27.60 6.48 -9.51
CA ASP A 89 26.26 6.02 -9.93
C ASP A 89 25.12 6.82 -9.28
N SER A 90 25.26 7.16 -8.00
CA SER A 90 24.28 7.94 -7.25
C SER A 90 24.13 9.37 -7.81
N GLU A 91 25.25 10.03 -8.14
CA GLU A 91 25.23 11.37 -8.71
C GLU A 91 24.67 11.35 -10.13
N ARG A 92 25.05 10.34 -10.94
CA ARG A 92 24.53 10.13 -12.29
C ARG A 92 23.00 9.99 -12.29
N LEU A 93 22.46 9.16 -11.39
CA LEU A 93 21.03 8.99 -11.23
C LEU A 93 20.35 10.28 -10.76
N THR A 94 20.92 10.94 -9.75
CA THR A 94 20.37 12.19 -9.19
C THR A 94 20.24 13.26 -10.28
N ARG A 95 21.31 13.51 -11.04
CA ARG A 95 21.29 14.50 -12.14
C ARG A 95 20.25 14.17 -13.22
N ALA A 96 20.12 12.90 -13.58
CA ALA A 96 19.14 12.48 -14.57
C ALA A 96 17.69 12.64 -14.08
N LEU A 97 17.44 12.44 -12.78
CA LEU A 97 16.14 12.68 -12.17
C LEU A 97 15.84 14.18 -12.04
N GLU A 98 16.81 15.01 -11.61
CA GLU A 98 16.66 16.46 -11.53
C GLU A 98 16.45 17.14 -12.88
N ALA A 99 16.83 16.48 -13.97
CA ALA A 99 16.52 16.93 -15.33
C ALA A 99 15.07 16.64 -15.75
N GLN A 100 14.31 15.88 -14.97
CA GLN A 100 12.88 15.62 -15.23
C GLN A 100 12.00 16.75 -14.70
N ASP A 101 10.91 17.02 -15.39
CA ASP A 101 9.99 18.10 -15.04
C ASP A 101 9.39 17.94 -13.63
N GLY A 102 9.47 19.01 -12.85
CA GLY A 102 8.93 19.11 -11.51
C GLY A 102 9.78 18.44 -10.42
N ILE A 103 10.99 17.95 -10.70
CA ILE A 103 11.92 17.41 -9.72
C ILE A 103 13.04 18.43 -9.47
N ASP A 104 12.97 19.11 -8.32
CA ASP A 104 13.95 20.12 -7.90
C ASP A 104 15.11 19.50 -7.11
N ALA A 105 14.85 18.39 -6.43
CA ALA A 105 15.84 17.68 -5.64
C ALA A 105 15.50 16.18 -5.54
N VAL A 106 16.52 15.36 -5.31
CA VAL A 106 16.38 13.90 -5.16
C VAL A 106 16.85 13.46 -3.79
N ARG A 107 16.00 12.65 -3.13
CA ARG A 107 16.37 11.90 -1.93
C ARG A 107 16.61 10.45 -2.31
N LEU A 108 17.86 9.99 -2.19
CA LEU A 108 18.28 8.63 -2.47
C LEU A 108 18.62 7.90 -1.15
N PRO A 109 17.67 7.14 -0.56
CA PRO A 109 17.89 6.43 0.69
C PRO A 109 18.92 5.30 0.55
N TRP A 110 19.54 4.92 1.66
CA TRP A 110 20.56 3.89 1.70
C TRP A 110 20.15 2.55 1.06
N TYR A 111 18.92 2.12 1.28
CA TYR A 111 18.43 0.87 0.70
C TYR A 111 18.33 0.90 -0.83
N ALA A 112 17.96 2.03 -1.42
CA ALA A 112 17.94 2.23 -2.87
C ALA A 112 19.37 2.37 -3.41
N MET A 113 20.22 3.12 -2.72
CA MET A 113 21.63 3.31 -3.08
C MET A 113 22.39 1.98 -3.15
N ARG A 114 22.13 1.04 -2.23
CA ARG A 114 22.75 -0.29 -2.25
C ARG A 114 22.41 -1.12 -3.49
N ARG A 115 21.20 -0.95 -4.03
CA ARG A 115 20.71 -1.72 -5.20
C ARG A 115 21.13 -1.08 -6.52
N LEU A 116 21.34 0.22 -6.51
CA LEU A 116 21.61 1.02 -7.71
C LEU A 116 22.74 0.48 -8.61
N PRO A 117 23.93 0.15 -8.11
CA PRO A 117 25.03 -0.31 -8.97
C PRO A 117 24.69 -1.60 -9.73
N LYS A 118 23.97 -2.50 -9.08
CA LYS A 118 23.54 -3.75 -9.69
C LYS A 118 22.43 -3.49 -10.71
N ALA A 119 21.42 -2.69 -10.35
CA ALA A 119 20.31 -2.37 -11.24
C ALA A 119 20.80 -1.70 -12.54
N LEU A 120 21.76 -0.78 -12.47
CA LEU A 120 22.32 -0.12 -13.64
C LEU A 120 23.05 -1.11 -14.56
N ARG A 121 23.93 -1.92 -14.01
CA ARG A 121 24.78 -2.82 -14.83
C ARG A 121 24.01 -4.00 -15.40
N ASP A 122 23.09 -4.57 -14.66
CA ASP A 122 22.26 -5.68 -15.14
C ASP A 122 21.33 -5.28 -16.29
N ASN A 123 21.04 -3.96 -16.42
CA ASN A 123 20.08 -3.44 -17.38
C ASN A 123 20.72 -2.49 -18.40
N ALA A 124 22.04 -2.55 -18.60
CA ALA A 124 22.76 -1.67 -19.54
C ALA A 124 22.38 -0.18 -19.34
N PHE A 125 22.28 0.25 -18.08
CA PHE A 125 21.92 1.61 -17.64
C PHE A 125 20.53 2.10 -18.10
N ALA A 126 19.67 1.20 -18.62
CA ALA A 126 18.26 1.45 -18.86
C ALA A 126 17.43 1.06 -17.64
N VAL A 127 17.03 2.02 -16.83
CA VAL A 127 16.39 1.76 -15.54
C VAL A 127 15.05 2.44 -15.41
N ARG A 128 14.21 1.84 -14.57
CA ARG A 128 12.97 2.42 -14.06
C ARG A 128 13.17 2.76 -12.59
N VAL A 129 12.96 4.02 -12.26
CA VAL A 129 13.06 4.53 -10.90
C VAL A 129 11.66 4.73 -10.34
N LEU A 130 11.38 4.06 -9.24
CA LEU A 130 10.12 4.15 -8.51
C LEU A 130 10.30 5.09 -7.32
N GLY A 131 9.38 6.02 -7.12
CA GLY A 131 9.48 6.97 -6.03
C GLY A 131 8.23 7.83 -5.86
N GLU A 132 8.33 8.77 -4.92
CA GLU A 132 7.30 9.76 -4.62
C GLU A 132 7.84 11.16 -4.82
N LEU A 133 7.10 11.97 -5.57
CA LEU A 133 7.34 13.39 -5.72
C LEU A 133 6.46 14.19 -4.76
N GLN A 134 7.08 14.88 -3.81
CA GLN A 134 6.41 15.74 -2.86
C GLN A 134 7.14 17.08 -2.75
N ASN A 135 6.45 18.16 -3.03
CA ASN A 135 7.00 19.53 -2.95
C ASN A 135 8.34 19.70 -3.72
N GLY A 136 8.42 19.18 -4.94
CA GLY A 136 9.64 19.24 -5.77
C GLY A 136 10.73 18.23 -5.38
N ILE A 137 10.58 17.50 -4.28
CA ILE A 137 11.55 16.50 -3.83
C ILE A 137 11.08 15.10 -4.26
N PHE A 138 11.90 14.42 -5.07
CA PHE A 138 11.65 13.04 -5.48
C PHE A 138 12.38 12.07 -4.55
N THR A 139 11.64 11.33 -3.74
CA THR A 139 12.19 10.29 -2.87
C THR A 139 12.17 8.95 -3.59
N VAL A 140 13.34 8.38 -3.85
CA VAL A 140 13.49 7.10 -4.54
C VAL A 140 13.16 5.94 -3.60
N PHE A 141 12.30 5.03 -4.03
CA PHE A 141 11.96 3.81 -3.31
C PHE A 141 12.70 2.60 -3.84
N ASP A 142 12.77 2.46 -5.18
CA ASP A 142 13.50 1.35 -5.79
C ASP A 142 14.00 1.75 -7.19
N VAL A 143 14.97 0.98 -7.68
CA VAL A 143 15.51 1.10 -9.03
C VAL A 143 15.54 -0.31 -9.64
N THR A 144 14.81 -0.47 -10.74
CA THR A 144 14.67 -1.73 -11.47
C THR A 144 15.07 -1.57 -12.93
N GLY A 145 15.04 -2.64 -13.69
CA GLY A 145 15.21 -2.54 -15.15
C GLY A 145 14.03 -1.83 -15.80
N GLN A 146 14.27 -1.06 -16.86
CA GLN A 146 13.21 -0.35 -17.60
C GLN A 146 12.13 -1.29 -18.15
N ASN A 147 12.49 -2.55 -18.46
CA ASN A 147 11.57 -3.56 -18.93
C ASN A 147 10.85 -4.30 -17.80
N ASP A 148 11.11 -3.97 -16.53
CA ASP A 148 10.39 -4.54 -15.41
C ASP A 148 8.96 -3.99 -15.38
N THR A 149 7.99 -4.88 -15.51
CA THR A 149 6.57 -4.53 -15.58
C THR A 149 5.85 -4.65 -14.24
N LEU A 150 6.59 -4.91 -13.14
CA LEU A 150 5.99 -5.02 -11.83
C LEU A 150 5.29 -3.70 -11.44
N PRO A 151 4.04 -3.76 -10.98
CA PRO A 151 3.33 -2.57 -10.55
C PRO A 151 3.94 -2.00 -9.27
N LEU A 152 3.87 -0.70 -9.11
CA LEU A 152 4.17 -0.06 -7.84
C LEU A 152 2.96 -0.25 -6.92
N CYS A 153 3.10 -1.11 -5.92
CA CYS A 153 2.02 -1.44 -5.00
C CYS A 153 2.18 -0.72 -3.66
N GLY A 154 1.04 -0.34 -3.10
CA GLY A 154 0.92 0.10 -1.72
C GLY A 154 0.23 -0.96 -0.87
N VAL A 155 0.56 -0.99 0.42
CA VAL A 155 -0.10 -1.87 1.38
C VAL A 155 -0.70 -1.02 2.50
N GLY A 156 -2.02 -1.09 2.66
CA GLY A 156 -2.72 -0.58 3.84
C GLY A 156 -2.82 -1.68 4.89
N ILE A 157 -2.40 -1.40 6.13
CA ILE A 157 -2.46 -2.37 7.23
C ILE A 157 -3.28 -1.78 8.36
N ASP A 158 -4.31 -2.50 8.78
CA ASP A 158 -5.07 -2.23 9.99
C ASP A 158 -4.76 -3.28 11.06
N ILE A 159 -4.37 -2.83 12.24
CA ILE A 159 -3.99 -3.69 13.37
C ILE A 159 -5.03 -3.50 14.48
N GLY A 160 -6.01 -4.40 14.50
CA GLY A 160 -6.99 -4.49 15.58
C GLY A 160 -6.48 -5.32 16.77
N THR A 161 -7.28 -5.39 17.82
CA THR A 161 -6.96 -6.18 19.03
C THR A 161 -6.97 -7.69 18.76
N THR A 162 -7.74 -8.15 17.79
CA THR A 162 -7.95 -9.57 17.47
C THR A 162 -7.60 -9.95 16.06
N THR A 163 -7.50 -8.97 15.16
CA THR A 163 -7.26 -9.21 13.73
C THR A 163 -6.25 -8.21 13.19
N VAL A 164 -5.47 -8.66 12.22
CA VAL A 164 -4.66 -7.79 11.36
C VAL A 164 -5.21 -7.95 9.96
N SER A 165 -5.59 -6.84 9.36
CA SER A 165 -6.05 -6.79 7.97
C SER A 165 -5.02 -6.08 7.12
N ALA A 166 -4.75 -6.60 5.93
CA ALA A 166 -3.86 -5.98 4.98
C ALA A 166 -4.51 -5.94 3.60
N VAL A 167 -4.39 -4.80 2.93
CA VAL A 167 -4.91 -4.57 1.58
C VAL A 167 -3.76 -4.15 0.69
N LEU A 168 -3.58 -4.86 -0.43
CA LEU A 168 -2.61 -4.51 -1.47
C LEU A 168 -3.35 -3.77 -2.59
N PHE A 169 -2.79 -2.66 -3.05
CA PHE A 169 -3.39 -1.88 -4.12
C PHE A 169 -2.33 -1.29 -5.06
N ASP A 170 -2.70 -1.13 -6.34
CA ASP A 170 -1.86 -0.47 -7.33
C ASP A 170 -1.83 1.05 -7.03
N MET A 171 -0.63 1.61 -6.86
CA MET A 171 -0.44 3.04 -6.58
C MET A 171 -0.77 3.94 -7.78
N LYS A 172 -0.92 3.36 -8.97
CA LYS A 172 -1.23 4.11 -10.18
C LYS A 172 -2.68 4.55 -10.25
N ASP A 173 -3.60 3.66 -9.88
CA ASP A 173 -5.03 3.86 -10.05
C ASP A 173 -5.88 3.46 -8.81
N GLY A 174 -5.25 2.98 -7.76
CA GLY A 174 -5.89 2.59 -6.51
C GLY A 174 -6.67 1.28 -6.58
N ARG A 175 -6.49 0.47 -7.63
CA ARG A 175 -7.15 -0.84 -7.72
C ARG A 175 -6.52 -1.86 -6.78
N LEU A 176 -7.36 -2.78 -6.34
CA LEU A 176 -6.98 -3.95 -5.54
C LEU A 176 -6.36 -5.03 -6.42
#